data_ab0253a0b30e58baa1ca3a66f9c49749
#
_entry.id   ab0253a0b30e58baa1ca3a66f9c49749
#
_cell.length_a   1.000
_cell.length_b   1.000
_cell.length_c   1.000
_cell.angle_alpha   90.00
_cell.angle_beta   90.00
_cell.angle_gamma   90.00
#
_symmetry.space_group_name_H-M   'P 1'
#
loop_
_entity.id
_entity.type
_entity.pdbx_description
1 polymer ?
#
loop_
_entity_poly.entity_id
_entity_poly.type
_entity_poly.pdbx_seq_one_letter_code
_entity_poly.pdbx_strand_id
1 'polypeptide(L)'
;VLRAFLREKVSILEKAEKIDEAKYSYPIWWINLIKNEYPKSWNNILDIGNSHPPLIIRVNIKKGSISNYIKKLENHNIEHLYLGMEAILIKKPMPIDSLPGFKEGEVSIQDYGAQLATHLLDLKKNYNVLDACAAPGGKACHMNEIEEIKLTAVEADKQRVERINENLKRLGHTFKVINSEIKAGNAWWDRKLFDRILLDAPCSASGIVRRHIDIKWLRRLDDLDYFHEKQFQLLKASWEMLKPQGKLLYVTCSIFEIENRSVVNRFLKEEKTAMEIKIKFPKNVNVDDNQLLPSLIHDGLFYVLFQKK
;
A
#
# COMPACT_ATOMS: atom_id res chain seq x y z
N VAL A 1 38.71 8.01 12.13
CA VAL A 1 37.88 7.47 11.09
C VAL A 1 37.58 8.50 10.01
N LEU A 2 36.91 9.64 10.28
CA LEU A 2 36.49 10.63 9.27
C LEU A 2 37.67 11.23 8.49
N ARG A 3 38.79 11.62 9.16
CA ARG A 3 39.98 12.16 8.48
C ARG A 3 40.67 11.14 7.57
N ALA A 4 40.68 9.86 7.96
CA ALA A 4 41.23 8.79 7.13
C ALA A 4 40.33 8.56 5.90
N PHE A 5 39.00 8.54 6.08
CA PHE A 5 38.03 8.45 4.98
C PHE A 5 38.21 9.59 3.97
N LEU A 6 38.36 10.84 4.43
CA LEU A 6 38.51 11.99 3.52
C LEU A 6 39.80 11.91 2.68
N ARG A 7 40.91 11.37 3.25
CA ARG A 7 42.16 11.15 2.49
C ARG A 7 42.07 10.07 1.44
N GLU A 8 41.33 9.00 1.73
CA GLU A 8 41.27 7.79 0.92
C GLU A 8 39.91 7.62 0.22
N LYS A 9 39.09 8.66 0.23
CA LYS A 9 37.71 8.63 -0.23
C LYS A 9 37.54 7.97 -1.59
N VAL A 10 38.34 8.35 -2.59
CA VAL A 10 38.22 7.82 -3.95
C VAL A 10 38.45 6.31 -3.96
N SER A 11 39.58 5.85 -3.38
CA SER A 11 39.91 4.42 -3.35
C SER A 11 38.88 3.59 -2.56
N ILE A 12 38.33 4.16 -1.46
CA ILE A 12 37.30 3.49 -0.66
C ILE A 12 36.02 3.36 -1.46
N LEU A 13 35.59 4.42 -2.15
CA LEU A 13 34.38 4.39 -2.99
C LEU A 13 34.54 3.42 -4.16
N GLU A 14 35.69 3.41 -4.85
CA GLU A 14 35.96 2.45 -5.93
C GLU A 14 35.90 0.99 -5.46
N LYS A 15 36.32 0.70 -4.22
CA LYS A 15 36.17 -0.64 -3.63
C LYS A 15 34.74 -0.94 -3.24
N ALA A 16 34.02 0.02 -2.67
CA ALA A 16 32.63 -0.13 -2.28
C ALA A 16 31.72 -0.39 -3.48
N GLU A 17 31.96 0.28 -4.59
CA GLU A 17 31.22 0.08 -5.87
C GLU A 17 31.28 -1.36 -6.41
N LYS A 18 32.29 -2.13 -6.01
CA LYS A 18 32.46 -3.54 -6.41
C LYS A 18 31.71 -4.53 -5.51
N ILE A 19 31.14 -4.06 -4.42
CA ILE A 19 30.42 -4.86 -3.42
C ILE A 19 28.96 -4.42 -3.43
N ASP A 20 28.05 -5.27 -3.90
CA ASP A 20 26.63 -4.94 -4.09
C ASP A 20 25.99 -4.40 -2.79
N GLU A 21 26.28 -4.99 -1.64
CA GLU A 21 25.78 -4.55 -0.34
C GLU A 21 26.19 -3.12 0.00
N ALA A 22 27.45 -2.76 -0.31
CA ALA A 22 27.97 -1.42 -0.09
C ALA A 22 27.42 -0.44 -1.14
N LYS A 23 27.37 -0.85 -2.40
CA LYS A 23 26.88 -0.05 -3.53
C LYS A 23 25.43 0.35 -3.36
N TYR A 24 24.56 -0.62 -3.07
CA TYR A 24 23.11 -0.40 -2.99
C TYR A 24 22.62 -0.14 -1.57
N SER A 25 23.45 -0.33 -0.53
CA SER A 25 23.03 -0.20 0.88
C SER A 25 21.82 -1.07 1.23
N TYR A 26 21.90 -2.35 0.87
CA TYR A 26 20.92 -3.38 1.20
C TYR A 26 21.62 -4.63 1.72
N PRO A 27 21.00 -5.44 2.61
CA PRO A 27 21.55 -6.72 3.02
C PRO A 27 21.69 -7.67 1.84
N ILE A 28 22.73 -8.51 1.84
CA ILE A 28 23.04 -9.41 0.72
C ILE A 28 21.89 -10.40 0.41
N TRP A 29 21.18 -10.90 1.44
CA TRP A 29 20.05 -11.79 1.23
C TRP A 29 18.93 -11.12 0.43
N TRP A 30 18.68 -9.83 0.69
CA TRP A 30 17.66 -9.04 -0.01
C TRP A 30 18.04 -8.83 -1.48
N ILE A 31 19.30 -8.43 -1.71
CA ILE A 31 19.83 -8.27 -3.09
C ILE A 31 19.71 -9.56 -3.89
N ASN A 32 20.09 -10.69 -3.28
CA ASN A 32 20.02 -11.99 -3.94
C ASN A 32 18.59 -12.40 -4.27
N LEU A 33 17.64 -12.16 -3.36
CA LEU A 33 16.24 -12.46 -3.58
C LEU A 33 15.69 -11.63 -4.74
N ILE A 34 15.92 -10.31 -4.75
CA ILE A 34 15.47 -9.44 -5.84
C ILE A 34 16.13 -9.79 -7.18
N LYS A 35 17.42 -10.15 -7.18
CA LYS A 35 18.10 -10.61 -8.40
C LYS A 35 17.44 -11.87 -8.98
N ASN A 36 17.02 -12.79 -8.14
CA ASN A 36 16.36 -14.02 -8.56
C ASN A 36 14.95 -13.79 -9.08
N GLU A 37 14.15 -12.98 -8.37
CA GLU A 37 12.76 -12.72 -8.73
C GLU A 37 12.63 -11.72 -9.89
N TYR A 38 13.55 -10.74 -9.99
CA TYR A 38 13.51 -9.66 -10.99
C TYR A 38 14.83 -9.49 -11.75
N PRO A 39 15.30 -10.50 -12.49
CA PRO A 39 16.64 -10.50 -13.09
C PRO A 39 16.89 -9.34 -14.07
N LYS A 40 15.84 -8.78 -14.67
CA LYS A 40 15.94 -7.66 -15.63
C LYS A 40 15.85 -6.27 -14.99
N SER A 41 15.34 -6.16 -13.76
CA SER A 41 15.01 -4.87 -13.13
C SER A 41 15.53 -4.72 -11.70
N TRP A 42 16.25 -5.72 -11.17
CA TRP A 42 16.73 -5.76 -9.79
C TRP A 42 17.49 -4.49 -9.38
N ASN A 43 18.41 -4.00 -10.22
CA ASN A 43 19.20 -2.79 -9.97
C ASN A 43 18.30 -1.55 -9.86
N ASN A 44 17.38 -1.38 -10.80
CA ASN A 44 16.43 -0.26 -10.79
C ASN A 44 15.53 -0.29 -9.53
N ILE A 45 15.12 -1.47 -9.08
CA ILE A 45 14.33 -1.63 -7.84
C ILE A 45 15.12 -1.13 -6.64
N LEU A 46 16.41 -1.51 -6.52
CA LEU A 46 17.27 -1.08 -5.42
C LEU A 46 17.55 0.42 -5.47
N ASP A 47 17.82 0.98 -6.68
CA ASP A 47 18.07 2.40 -6.87
C ASP A 47 16.85 3.26 -6.52
N ILE A 48 15.65 2.87 -6.99
CA ILE A 48 14.39 3.54 -6.63
C ILE A 48 14.14 3.44 -5.12
N GLY A 49 14.41 2.29 -4.50
CA GLY A 49 14.27 2.10 -3.05
C GLY A 49 15.23 2.97 -2.21
N ASN A 50 16.30 3.49 -2.80
CA ASN A 50 17.21 4.45 -2.18
C ASN A 50 16.91 5.91 -2.53
N SER A 51 15.98 6.16 -3.46
CA SER A 51 15.62 7.51 -3.88
C SER A 51 14.69 8.19 -2.86
N HIS A 52 14.61 9.53 -2.94
CA HIS A 52 13.64 10.28 -2.14
C HIS A 52 12.20 9.89 -2.55
N PRO A 53 11.31 9.58 -1.60
CA PRO A 53 9.93 9.22 -1.92
C PRO A 53 9.18 10.40 -2.55
N PRO A 54 8.35 10.18 -3.58
CA PRO A 54 7.51 11.23 -4.12
C PRO A 54 6.45 11.68 -3.12
N LEU A 55 6.16 12.98 -3.08
CA LEU A 55 5.04 13.53 -2.34
C LEU A 55 3.79 13.47 -3.23
N ILE A 56 2.94 12.49 -2.97
CA ILE A 56 1.70 12.32 -3.70
C ILE A 56 0.53 12.54 -2.77
N ILE A 57 -0.41 13.35 -3.22
CA ILE A 57 -1.64 13.64 -2.53
C ILE A 57 -2.83 13.01 -3.25
N ARG A 58 -3.86 12.70 -2.49
CA ARG A 58 -5.19 12.29 -2.96
C ARG A 58 -6.17 13.39 -2.63
N VAL A 59 -6.87 13.88 -3.64
CA VAL A 59 -7.94 14.88 -3.46
C VAL A 59 -9.19 14.21 -2.91
N ASN A 60 -9.78 14.76 -1.84
CA ASN A 60 -11.06 14.31 -1.29
C ASN A 60 -12.22 14.84 -2.13
N ILE A 61 -12.73 14.03 -3.02
CA ILE A 61 -13.78 14.43 -3.98
C ILE A 61 -15.14 14.74 -3.33
N LYS A 62 -15.34 14.35 -2.07
CA LYS A 62 -16.53 14.79 -1.28
C LYS A 62 -16.43 16.25 -0.84
N LYS A 63 -15.24 16.83 -0.80
CA LYS A 63 -15.01 18.22 -0.37
C LYS A 63 -14.78 19.19 -1.54
N GLY A 64 -14.43 18.68 -2.71
CA GLY A 64 -14.20 19.53 -3.86
C GLY A 64 -13.78 18.76 -5.09
N SER A 65 -13.78 19.41 -6.25
CA SER A 65 -13.32 18.79 -7.48
C SER A 65 -11.79 18.84 -7.60
N ILE A 66 -11.23 17.88 -8.33
CA ILE A 66 -9.80 17.85 -8.67
C ILE A 66 -9.36 19.14 -9.37
N SER A 67 -10.18 19.62 -10.31
CA SER A 67 -9.89 20.86 -11.04
C SER A 67 -9.83 22.09 -10.13
N ASN A 68 -10.70 22.17 -9.12
CA ASN A 68 -10.66 23.25 -8.14
C ASN A 68 -9.42 23.17 -7.25
N TYR A 69 -9.01 21.96 -6.87
CA TYR A 69 -7.81 21.78 -6.08
C TYR A 69 -6.53 22.10 -6.88
N ILE A 70 -6.48 21.73 -8.17
CA ILE A 70 -5.39 22.11 -9.09
C ILE A 70 -5.26 23.65 -9.16
N LYS A 71 -6.36 24.39 -9.36
CA LYS A 71 -6.36 25.86 -9.33
C LYS A 71 -5.86 26.40 -7.97
N LYS A 72 -6.20 25.74 -6.88
CA LYS A 72 -5.70 26.13 -5.54
C LYS A 72 -4.18 25.97 -5.45
N LEU A 73 -3.60 24.90 -6.00
CA LEU A 73 -2.15 24.71 -6.05
C LEU A 73 -1.47 25.77 -6.93
N GLU A 74 -2.05 26.08 -8.09
CA GLU A 74 -1.57 27.15 -8.99
C GLU A 74 -1.53 28.52 -8.30
N ASN A 75 -2.61 28.89 -7.61
CA ASN A 75 -2.70 30.14 -6.86
C ASN A 75 -1.66 30.26 -5.72
N HIS A 76 -1.17 29.12 -5.23
CA HIS A 76 -0.11 29.08 -4.21
C HIS A 76 1.29 28.85 -4.83
N ASN A 77 1.41 28.90 -6.15
CA ASN A 77 2.66 28.63 -6.89
C ASN A 77 3.29 27.26 -6.56
N ILE A 78 2.46 26.24 -6.32
CA ILE A 78 2.92 24.88 -6.03
C ILE A 78 3.00 24.08 -7.33
N GLU A 79 4.23 23.73 -7.72
CA GLU A 79 4.46 22.91 -8.90
C GLU A 79 3.95 21.49 -8.69
N HIS A 80 3.12 21.02 -9.61
CA HIS A 80 2.45 19.72 -9.49
C HIS A 80 2.33 19.01 -10.84
N LEU A 81 1.92 17.73 -10.79
CA LEU A 81 1.57 16.91 -11.96
C LEU A 81 0.34 16.07 -11.60
N TYR A 82 -0.72 16.20 -12.39
CA TYR A 82 -1.89 15.33 -12.27
C TYR A 82 -1.58 13.93 -12.80
N LEU A 83 -1.79 12.90 -11.98
CA LEU A 83 -1.47 11.51 -12.31
C LEU A 83 -2.69 10.70 -12.80
N GLY A 84 -3.88 11.26 -12.69
CA GLY A 84 -5.15 10.57 -12.95
C GLY A 84 -5.89 10.24 -11.66
N MET A 85 -7.18 9.88 -11.76
CA MET A 85 -8.06 9.65 -10.62
C MET A 85 -8.02 10.85 -9.65
N GLU A 86 -7.78 10.64 -8.37
CA GLU A 86 -7.68 11.69 -7.34
C GLU A 86 -6.22 12.08 -7.05
N ALA A 87 -5.25 11.53 -7.79
CA ALA A 87 -3.82 11.63 -7.49
C ALA A 87 -3.14 12.84 -8.13
N ILE A 88 -2.41 13.59 -7.32
CA ILE A 88 -1.56 14.69 -7.76
C ILE A 88 -0.17 14.52 -7.12
N LEU A 89 0.88 14.56 -7.94
CA LEU A 89 2.27 14.61 -7.50
C LEU A 89 2.66 16.07 -7.24
N ILE A 90 3.18 16.37 -6.08
CA ILE A 90 3.82 17.64 -5.74
C ILE A 90 5.30 17.53 -6.08
N LYS A 91 5.77 18.36 -7.05
CA LYS A 91 7.12 18.21 -7.63
C LYS A 91 8.24 18.54 -6.64
N LYS A 92 8.01 19.50 -5.75
CA LYS A 92 8.99 19.89 -4.73
C LYS A 92 8.52 19.43 -3.37
N PRO A 93 9.33 18.68 -2.61
CA PRO A 93 9.00 18.33 -1.22
C PRO A 93 8.68 19.57 -0.41
N MET A 94 7.64 19.50 0.41
CA MET A 94 7.23 20.58 1.30
C MET A 94 6.64 20.02 2.59
N PRO A 95 6.63 20.81 3.69
CA PRO A 95 5.96 20.38 4.91
C PRO A 95 4.47 20.12 4.64
N ILE A 96 3.93 19.06 5.22
CA ILE A 96 2.54 18.64 5.01
C ILE A 96 1.56 19.73 5.48
N ASP A 97 1.87 20.38 6.59
CA ASP A 97 1.05 21.47 7.14
C ASP A 97 1.00 22.72 6.24
N SER A 98 1.92 22.82 5.27
CA SER A 98 1.94 23.90 4.29
C SER A 98 1.11 23.57 3.04
N LEU A 99 0.60 22.36 2.90
CA LEU A 99 -0.31 21.99 1.80
C LEU A 99 -1.68 22.65 2.01
N PRO A 100 -2.15 23.48 1.05
CA PRO A 100 -3.45 24.14 1.15
C PRO A 100 -4.57 23.12 1.31
N GLY A 101 -5.44 23.30 2.31
CA GLY A 101 -6.58 22.44 2.55
C GLY A 101 -6.27 21.07 3.21
N PHE A 102 -5.03 20.82 3.62
CA PHE A 102 -4.69 19.56 4.31
C PHE A 102 -5.39 19.45 5.66
N LYS A 103 -5.34 20.51 6.48
CA LYS A 103 -5.99 20.54 7.81
C LYS A 103 -7.50 20.45 7.69
N GLU A 104 -8.06 21.04 6.66
CA GLU A 104 -9.49 21.03 6.33
C GLU A 104 -9.94 19.68 5.73
N GLY A 105 -9.02 18.77 5.49
CA GLY A 105 -9.29 17.43 4.94
C GLY A 105 -9.67 17.42 3.45
N GLU A 106 -9.29 18.46 2.70
CA GLU A 106 -9.48 18.49 1.25
C GLU A 106 -8.55 17.51 0.52
N VAL A 107 -7.42 17.14 1.16
CA VAL A 107 -6.46 16.18 0.64
C VAL A 107 -5.92 15.24 1.72
N SER A 108 -5.40 14.12 1.27
CA SER A 108 -4.64 13.15 2.07
C SER A 108 -3.30 12.84 1.40
N ILE A 109 -2.27 12.56 2.19
CA ILE A 109 -1.03 11.99 1.67
C ILE A 109 -1.25 10.50 1.44
N GLN A 110 -1.14 10.06 0.20
CA GLN A 110 -1.24 8.64 -0.13
C GLN A 110 -0.50 8.34 -1.43
N ASP A 111 0.33 7.31 -1.41
CA ASP A 111 1.03 6.83 -2.62
C ASP A 111 0.07 6.53 -3.76
N TYR A 112 0.47 6.81 -5.01
CA TYR A 112 -0.38 6.60 -6.19
C TYR A 112 -0.78 5.13 -6.34
N GLY A 113 0.17 4.21 -6.16
CA GLY A 113 -0.13 2.80 -6.17
C GLY A 113 -1.17 2.43 -5.11
N ALA A 114 -1.04 2.95 -3.87
CA ALA A 114 -1.98 2.67 -2.80
C ALA A 114 -3.41 3.21 -3.06
N GLN A 115 -3.55 4.27 -3.86
CA GLN A 115 -4.86 4.79 -4.27
C GLN A 115 -5.61 3.82 -5.20
N LEU A 116 -4.91 2.98 -5.96
CA LEU A 116 -5.52 2.00 -6.87
C LEU A 116 -6.45 1.02 -6.15
N ALA A 117 -6.15 0.66 -4.90
CA ALA A 117 -6.93 -0.32 -4.14
C ALA A 117 -8.43 -0.04 -4.14
N THR A 118 -8.81 1.23 -3.95
CA THR A 118 -10.22 1.65 -3.90
C THR A 118 -10.93 1.43 -5.24
N HIS A 119 -10.28 1.78 -6.35
CA HIS A 119 -10.85 1.64 -7.69
C HIS A 119 -10.89 0.17 -8.15
N LEU A 120 -9.96 -0.67 -7.68
CA LEU A 120 -9.89 -2.08 -8.02
C LEU A 120 -10.95 -2.92 -7.28
N LEU A 121 -11.49 -2.44 -6.17
CA LEU A 121 -12.44 -3.18 -5.34
C LEU A 121 -13.87 -3.23 -5.91
N ASP A 122 -14.17 -2.48 -6.97
CA ASP A 122 -15.52 -2.45 -7.62
C ASP A 122 -16.64 -2.13 -6.61
N LEU A 123 -16.49 -1.00 -5.92
CA LEU A 123 -17.46 -0.53 -4.92
C LEU A 123 -18.78 -0.12 -5.58
N LYS A 124 -19.90 -0.33 -4.88
CA LYS A 124 -21.21 0.16 -5.28
C LYS A 124 -21.97 0.71 -4.07
N LYS A 125 -22.84 1.66 -4.34
CA LYS A 125 -23.71 2.28 -3.33
C LYS A 125 -24.41 1.23 -2.45
N ASN A 126 -24.42 1.53 -1.15
CA ASN A 126 -25.04 0.69 -0.10
C ASN A 126 -24.38 -0.68 0.16
N TYR A 127 -23.27 -1.00 -0.48
CA TYR A 127 -22.54 -2.24 -0.15
C TYR A 127 -22.05 -2.25 1.29
N ASN A 128 -22.08 -3.43 1.91
CA ASN A 128 -21.39 -3.70 3.15
C ASN A 128 -19.92 -3.99 2.81
N VAL A 129 -19.01 -3.17 3.29
CA VAL A 129 -17.58 -3.26 2.98
C VAL A 129 -16.77 -3.44 4.25
N LEU A 130 -15.79 -4.32 4.21
CA LEU A 130 -14.80 -4.52 5.28
C LEU A 130 -13.44 -4.04 4.80
N ASP A 131 -12.78 -3.21 5.61
CA ASP A 131 -11.32 -2.99 5.56
C ASP A 131 -10.69 -3.80 6.69
N ALA A 132 -10.00 -4.88 6.35
CA ALA A 132 -9.62 -5.92 7.30
C ALA A 132 -8.32 -5.66 8.08
N CYS A 133 -7.47 -4.72 7.62
CA CYS A 133 -6.26 -4.25 8.30
C CYS A 133 -6.11 -2.75 8.02
N ALA A 134 -7.01 -1.95 8.65
CA ALA A 134 -7.37 -0.65 8.12
C ALA A 134 -6.39 0.49 8.40
N ALA A 135 -5.52 0.37 9.43
CA ALA A 135 -4.69 1.49 9.84
C ALA A 135 -3.59 1.86 8.82
N PRO A 136 -3.34 3.14 8.64
CA PRO A 136 -3.84 4.31 9.39
C PRO A 136 -5.19 4.88 8.89
N GLY A 137 -5.96 4.13 8.08
CA GLY A 137 -7.27 4.53 7.60
C GLY A 137 -7.29 5.19 6.21
N GLY A 138 -6.15 5.28 5.54
CA GLY A 138 -6.05 5.96 4.24
C GLY A 138 -6.91 5.32 3.15
N LYS A 139 -6.91 3.98 3.05
CA LYS A 139 -7.74 3.23 2.09
C LYS A 139 -9.21 3.23 2.51
N ALA A 140 -9.51 3.05 3.80
CA ALA A 140 -10.87 3.14 4.34
C ALA A 140 -11.52 4.49 4.06
N CYS A 141 -10.83 5.60 4.35
CA CYS A 141 -11.32 6.94 4.03
C CYS A 141 -11.53 7.12 2.52
N HIS A 142 -10.59 6.65 1.69
CA HIS A 142 -10.70 6.74 0.24
C HIS A 142 -11.93 5.97 -0.29
N MET A 143 -12.18 4.74 0.18
CA MET A 143 -13.38 4.00 -0.18
C MET A 143 -14.66 4.77 0.16
N ASN A 144 -14.68 5.41 1.33
CA ASN A 144 -15.82 6.23 1.77
C ASN A 144 -15.92 7.57 1.02
N GLU A 145 -14.83 8.08 0.42
CA GLU A 145 -14.84 9.26 -0.45
C GLU A 145 -15.44 8.97 -1.82
N ILE A 146 -15.09 7.80 -2.40
CA ILE A 146 -15.50 7.40 -3.76
C ILE A 146 -16.96 6.96 -3.82
N GLU A 147 -17.43 6.24 -2.81
CA GLU A 147 -18.79 5.66 -2.88
C GLU A 147 -19.51 5.70 -1.52
N GLU A 148 -20.83 5.81 -1.56
CA GLU A 148 -21.70 5.75 -0.38
C GLU A 148 -21.90 4.30 0.07
N ILE A 149 -21.05 3.83 0.98
CA ILE A 149 -20.98 2.44 1.45
C ILE A 149 -21.21 2.33 2.96
N LYS A 150 -21.53 1.10 3.43
CA LYS A 150 -21.58 0.74 4.85
C LYS A 150 -20.23 0.14 5.23
N LEU A 151 -19.27 0.98 5.64
CA LEU A 151 -17.90 0.58 5.90
C LEU A 151 -17.69 0.17 7.36
N THR A 152 -17.03 -0.97 7.54
CA THR A 152 -16.44 -1.41 8.82
C THR A 152 -14.93 -1.53 8.63
N ALA A 153 -14.16 -0.84 9.46
CA ALA A 153 -12.71 -0.90 9.50
C ALA A 153 -12.27 -1.68 10.73
N VAL A 154 -11.37 -2.65 10.57
CA VAL A 154 -10.84 -3.46 11.66
C VAL A 154 -9.33 -3.30 11.73
N GLU A 155 -8.80 -3.06 12.93
CA GLU A 155 -7.37 -2.95 13.19
C GLU A 155 -7.04 -3.58 14.54
N ALA A 156 -6.00 -4.41 14.55
CA ALA A 156 -5.58 -5.15 15.74
C ALA A 156 -4.87 -4.26 16.77
N ASP A 157 -4.05 -3.34 16.31
CA ASP A 157 -3.24 -2.46 17.15
C ASP A 157 -4.05 -1.23 17.60
N LYS A 158 -4.25 -1.11 18.93
CA LYS A 158 -5.00 -0.02 19.55
C LYS A 158 -4.41 1.37 19.23
N GLN A 159 -3.08 1.51 19.20
CA GLN A 159 -2.44 2.79 18.91
C GLN A 159 -2.66 3.17 17.44
N ARG A 160 -2.70 2.17 16.55
CA ARG A 160 -3.00 2.39 15.14
C ARG A 160 -4.47 2.73 14.90
N VAL A 161 -5.40 2.23 15.72
CA VAL A 161 -6.82 2.63 15.71
C VAL A 161 -6.97 4.13 16.01
N GLU A 162 -6.18 4.69 16.92
CA GLU A 162 -6.20 6.12 17.20
C GLU A 162 -5.88 6.96 15.96
N ARG A 163 -4.92 6.52 15.15
CA ARG A 163 -4.59 7.17 13.86
C ARG A 163 -5.74 7.11 12.85
N ILE A 164 -6.51 6.02 12.84
CA ILE A 164 -7.75 5.96 12.03
C ILE A 164 -8.71 7.05 12.49
N ASN A 165 -8.95 7.16 13.79
CA ASN A 165 -9.89 8.15 14.36
C ASN A 165 -9.45 9.60 14.10
N GLU A 166 -8.16 9.90 14.17
CA GLU A 166 -7.60 11.21 13.81
C GLU A 166 -7.87 11.54 12.34
N ASN A 167 -7.65 10.59 11.42
CA ASN A 167 -7.95 10.78 10.01
C ASN A 167 -9.45 10.93 9.75
N LEU A 168 -10.31 10.16 10.42
CA LEU A 168 -11.76 10.32 10.33
C LEU A 168 -12.19 11.73 10.71
N LYS A 169 -11.68 12.23 11.85
CA LYS A 169 -11.99 13.60 12.33
C LYS A 169 -11.54 14.66 11.33
N ARG A 170 -10.28 14.59 10.85
CA ARG A 170 -9.71 15.55 9.90
C ARG A 170 -10.45 15.57 8.57
N LEU A 171 -10.80 14.39 8.04
CA LEU A 171 -11.46 14.24 6.75
C LEU A 171 -12.98 14.44 6.83
N GLY A 172 -13.57 14.43 8.03
CA GLY A 172 -15.01 14.54 8.22
C GLY A 172 -15.79 13.28 7.86
N HIS A 173 -15.17 12.10 8.06
CA HIS A 173 -15.80 10.81 7.80
C HIS A 173 -16.35 10.18 9.08
N THR A 174 -17.38 9.34 8.89
CA THR A 174 -17.94 8.51 9.96
C THR A 174 -18.21 7.11 9.43
N PHE A 175 -17.56 6.11 10.01
CA PHE A 175 -17.81 4.70 9.79
C PHE A 175 -17.38 3.88 11.03
N LYS A 176 -17.81 2.61 11.08
CA LYS A 176 -17.52 1.75 12.22
C LYS A 176 -16.04 1.35 12.25
N VAL A 177 -15.36 1.61 13.36
CA VAL A 177 -13.97 1.19 13.62
C VAL A 177 -13.97 0.19 14.78
N ILE A 178 -13.27 -0.93 14.60
CA ILE A 178 -13.20 -2.03 15.56
C ILE A 178 -11.75 -2.33 15.87
N ASN A 179 -11.40 -2.28 17.15
CA ASN A 179 -10.10 -2.75 17.61
C ASN A 179 -10.17 -4.25 17.86
N SER A 180 -9.75 -5.04 16.88
CA SER A 180 -9.71 -6.51 16.96
C SER A 180 -8.81 -7.09 15.90
N GLU A 181 -8.38 -8.33 16.09
CA GLU A 181 -7.75 -9.13 15.03
C GLU A 181 -8.79 -9.72 14.09
N ILE A 182 -8.39 -9.92 12.82
CA ILE A 182 -9.13 -10.75 11.87
C ILE A 182 -8.67 -12.20 12.05
N LYS A 183 -9.58 -13.05 12.51
CA LYS A 183 -9.34 -14.48 12.71
C LYS A 183 -10.64 -15.29 12.59
N ALA A 184 -10.54 -16.59 12.45
CA ALA A 184 -11.72 -17.47 12.46
C ALA A 184 -12.54 -17.28 13.76
N GLY A 185 -13.84 -17.24 13.64
CA GLY A 185 -14.74 -17.09 14.79
C GLY A 185 -14.73 -15.71 15.46
N ASN A 186 -14.47 -14.64 14.73
CA ASN A 186 -14.42 -13.26 15.24
C ASN A 186 -15.65 -12.90 16.09
N ALA A 187 -15.42 -12.58 17.39
CA ALA A 187 -16.49 -12.22 18.34
C ALA A 187 -17.16 -10.87 18.01
N TRP A 188 -16.48 -9.96 17.33
CA TRP A 188 -17.02 -8.66 16.92
C TRP A 188 -17.97 -8.73 15.73
N TRP A 189 -17.95 -9.84 14.97
CA TRP A 189 -18.71 -10.00 13.76
C TRP A 189 -20.10 -10.56 14.05
N ASP A 190 -21.15 -9.84 13.62
CA ASP A 190 -22.57 -10.21 13.79
C ASP A 190 -23.07 -11.24 12.77
N ARG A 191 -22.16 -11.91 12.06
CA ARG A 191 -22.42 -12.89 10.98
C ARG A 191 -23.04 -12.32 9.72
N LYS A 192 -23.24 -11.01 9.61
CA LYS A 192 -23.62 -10.38 8.33
C LYS A 192 -22.43 -10.36 7.38
N LEU A 193 -22.63 -10.96 6.21
CA LEU A 193 -21.61 -11.07 5.19
C LEU A 193 -21.37 -9.72 4.49
N PHE A 194 -20.12 -9.54 4.02
CA PHE A 194 -19.68 -8.36 3.29
C PHE A 194 -19.79 -8.57 1.77
N ASP A 195 -20.19 -7.53 1.05
CA ASP A 195 -20.20 -7.51 -0.42
C ASP A 195 -18.80 -7.36 -0.98
N ARG A 196 -17.95 -6.58 -0.28
CA ARG A 196 -16.56 -6.32 -0.62
C ARG A 196 -15.69 -6.40 0.61
N ILE A 197 -14.49 -6.94 0.46
CA ILE A 197 -13.47 -6.94 1.49
C ILE A 197 -12.16 -6.43 0.89
N LEU A 198 -11.56 -5.44 1.53
CA LEU A 198 -10.17 -5.06 1.33
C LEU A 198 -9.33 -5.74 2.42
N LEU A 199 -8.36 -6.53 2.01
CA LEU A 199 -7.33 -7.07 2.89
C LEU A 199 -5.98 -6.46 2.51
N ASP A 200 -5.65 -5.32 3.12
CA ASP A 200 -4.32 -4.69 3.05
C ASP A 200 -3.42 -5.38 4.07
N ALA A 201 -2.86 -6.53 3.67
CA ALA A 201 -2.27 -7.48 4.60
C ALA A 201 -0.94 -6.98 5.18
N PRO A 202 -0.68 -7.22 6.48
CA PRO A 202 0.63 -6.97 7.05
C PRO A 202 1.69 -7.79 6.31
N CYS A 203 2.81 -7.14 5.97
CA CYS A 203 3.85 -7.71 5.14
C CYS A 203 5.24 -7.17 5.53
N SER A 204 6.29 -7.62 4.85
CA SER A 204 7.65 -7.11 5.05
C SER A 204 7.79 -5.62 4.74
N ALA A 205 6.86 -5.04 3.97
CA ALA A 205 6.89 -3.68 3.45
C ALA A 205 8.09 -3.40 2.51
N SER A 206 8.55 -4.42 1.81
CA SER A 206 9.71 -4.36 0.93
C SER A 206 9.53 -3.41 -0.27
N GLY A 207 8.30 -3.12 -0.66
CA GLY A 207 7.99 -2.20 -1.75
C GLY A 207 8.03 -0.72 -1.39
N ILE A 208 8.08 -0.38 -0.09
CA ILE A 208 8.02 1.00 0.42
C ILE A 208 9.28 1.43 1.18
N VAL A 209 10.40 0.74 0.99
CA VAL A 209 11.65 0.97 1.75
C VAL A 209 12.17 2.40 1.65
N ARG A 210 11.94 3.11 0.54
CA ARG A 210 12.32 4.52 0.42
C ARG A 210 11.61 5.45 1.41
N ARG A 211 10.47 5.03 1.98
CA ARG A 211 9.73 5.76 3.02
C ARG A 211 10.17 5.38 4.43
N HIS A 212 10.68 4.17 4.57
CA HIS A 212 11.10 3.56 5.84
C HIS A 212 12.42 2.81 5.61
N ILE A 213 13.52 3.55 5.53
CA ILE A 213 14.83 3.03 5.13
C ILE A 213 15.40 1.99 6.11
N ASP A 214 14.93 1.99 7.35
CA ASP A 214 15.26 1.03 8.39
C ASP A 214 14.73 -0.38 8.12
N ILE A 215 13.64 -0.53 7.35
CA ILE A 215 13.05 -1.82 6.99
C ILE A 215 14.10 -2.77 6.39
N LYS A 216 14.98 -2.27 5.52
CA LYS A 216 16.02 -3.08 4.87
C LYS A 216 16.89 -3.83 5.86
N TRP A 217 17.18 -3.21 7.02
CA TRP A 217 18.10 -3.70 8.03
C TRP A 217 17.39 -4.40 9.20
N LEU A 218 16.14 -4.04 9.46
CA LEU A 218 15.34 -4.66 10.52
C LEU A 218 14.73 -6.00 10.09
N ARG A 219 14.42 -6.17 8.79
CA ARG A 219 13.87 -7.44 8.28
C ARG A 219 14.95 -8.50 8.12
N ARG A 220 14.55 -9.74 8.38
CA ARG A 220 15.35 -10.95 8.18
C ARG A 220 14.66 -11.84 7.16
N LEU A 221 15.42 -12.74 6.53
CA LEU A 221 14.86 -13.67 5.56
C LEU A 221 13.74 -14.53 6.16
N ASP A 222 13.94 -15.01 7.40
CA ASP A 222 12.97 -15.87 8.10
C ASP A 222 11.65 -15.14 8.43
N ASP A 223 11.64 -13.79 8.48
CA ASP A 223 10.40 -13.04 8.67
C ASP A 223 9.40 -13.24 7.52
N LEU A 224 9.89 -13.58 6.32
CA LEU A 224 9.05 -13.77 5.13
C LEU A 224 8.12 -14.97 5.28
N ASP A 225 8.58 -16.06 5.86
CA ASP A 225 7.75 -17.25 6.16
C ASP A 225 6.65 -16.92 7.17
N TYR A 226 6.99 -16.12 8.20
CA TYR A 226 6.00 -15.65 9.17
C TYR A 226 4.92 -14.79 8.51
N PHE A 227 5.31 -13.84 7.64
CA PHE A 227 4.34 -13.01 6.93
C PHE A 227 3.49 -13.83 5.97
N HIS A 228 4.08 -14.75 5.23
CA HIS A 228 3.35 -15.68 4.34
C HIS A 228 2.23 -16.41 5.08
N GLU A 229 2.55 -17.04 6.22
CA GLU A 229 1.55 -17.76 7.02
C GLU A 229 0.48 -16.83 7.58
N LYS A 230 0.87 -15.68 8.12
CA LYS A 230 -0.06 -14.69 8.66
C LYS A 230 -1.02 -14.15 7.59
N GLN A 231 -0.51 -13.84 6.41
CA GLN A 231 -1.31 -13.36 5.27
C GLN A 231 -2.30 -14.42 4.81
N PHE A 232 -1.85 -15.67 4.72
CA PHE A 232 -2.72 -16.80 4.37
C PHE A 232 -3.86 -16.99 5.38
N GLN A 233 -3.59 -16.93 6.68
CA GLN A 233 -4.61 -17.03 7.73
C GLN A 233 -5.60 -15.87 7.69
N LEU A 234 -5.12 -14.64 7.49
CA LEU A 234 -5.96 -13.45 7.33
C LEU A 234 -6.87 -13.56 6.09
N LEU A 235 -6.34 -14.06 4.99
CA LEU A 235 -7.09 -14.25 3.76
C LEU A 235 -8.21 -15.29 3.95
N LYS A 236 -7.93 -16.42 4.61
CA LYS A 236 -8.95 -17.45 4.96
C LYS A 236 -10.02 -16.88 5.88
N ALA A 237 -9.63 -16.21 6.96
CA ALA A 237 -10.59 -15.62 7.91
C ALA A 237 -11.45 -14.53 7.26
N SER A 238 -10.89 -13.73 6.36
CA SER A 238 -11.63 -12.73 5.60
C SER A 238 -12.60 -13.38 4.61
N TRP A 239 -12.20 -14.51 4.00
CA TRP A 239 -13.04 -15.25 3.06
C TRP A 239 -14.33 -15.80 3.67
N GLU A 240 -14.27 -16.23 4.94
CA GLU A 240 -15.46 -16.69 5.68
C GLU A 240 -16.53 -15.59 5.78
N MET A 241 -16.11 -14.31 5.86
CA MET A 241 -16.99 -13.16 5.99
C MET A 241 -17.53 -12.62 4.66
N LEU A 242 -17.06 -13.15 3.52
CA LEU A 242 -17.45 -12.69 2.19
C LEU A 242 -18.73 -13.36 1.71
N LYS A 243 -19.67 -12.61 1.12
CA LYS A 243 -20.86 -13.14 0.46
C LYS A 243 -20.52 -14.02 -0.74
N PRO A 244 -21.38 -15.00 -1.11
CA PRO A 244 -21.38 -15.55 -2.47
C PRO A 244 -21.46 -14.40 -3.49
N GLN A 245 -20.72 -14.50 -4.59
CA GLN A 245 -20.53 -13.46 -5.61
C GLN A 245 -19.84 -12.16 -5.08
N GLY A 246 -19.48 -12.10 -3.80
CA GLY A 246 -18.67 -11.03 -3.23
C GLY A 246 -17.25 -11.03 -3.77
N LYS A 247 -16.56 -9.89 -3.61
CA LYS A 247 -15.16 -9.76 -4.04
C LYS A 247 -14.26 -9.37 -2.88
N LEU A 248 -13.07 -9.98 -2.85
CA LEU A 248 -12.00 -9.65 -1.90
C LEU A 248 -10.78 -9.18 -2.68
N LEU A 249 -10.29 -7.99 -2.36
CA LEU A 249 -9.03 -7.47 -2.88
C LEU A 249 -7.94 -7.72 -1.84
N TYR A 250 -7.00 -8.59 -2.19
CA TYR A 250 -5.78 -8.83 -1.43
C TYR A 250 -4.71 -7.85 -1.90
N VAL A 251 -4.08 -7.17 -0.95
CA VAL A 251 -3.05 -6.16 -1.20
C VAL A 251 -1.89 -6.36 -0.25
N THR A 252 -0.67 -6.21 -0.74
CA THR A 252 0.53 -6.03 0.07
C THR A 252 1.36 -4.88 -0.45
N CYS A 253 2.16 -4.26 0.40
CA CYS A 253 3.24 -3.37 -0.01
C CYS A 253 4.60 -4.11 -0.05
N SER A 254 4.57 -5.39 -0.40
CA SER A 254 5.74 -6.22 -0.63
C SER A 254 6.02 -6.39 -2.12
N ILE A 255 7.30 -6.56 -2.46
CA ILE A 255 7.74 -6.97 -3.79
C ILE A 255 8.22 -8.42 -3.82
N PHE A 256 8.19 -9.14 -2.70
CA PHE A 256 8.63 -10.53 -2.63
C PHE A 256 7.51 -11.50 -3.01
N GLU A 257 7.83 -12.43 -3.91
CA GLU A 257 6.89 -13.42 -4.44
C GLU A 257 6.28 -14.29 -3.33
N ILE A 258 7.07 -14.62 -2.29
CA ILE A 258 6.62 -15.43 -1.16
C ILE A 258 5.42 -14.82 -0.42
N GLU A 259 5.35 -13.49 -0.31
CA GLU A 259 4.25 -12.76 0.32
C GLU A 259 3.09 -12.45 -0.65
N ASN A 260 3.31 -12.64 -1.95
CA ASN A 260 2.42 -12.22 -3.02
C ASN A 260 1.83 -13.43 -3.77
N ARG A 261 2.40 -13.82 -4.90
CA ARG A 261 1.89 -14.90 -5.73
C ARG A 261 1.88 -16.26 -5.02
N SER A 262 2.83 -16.54 -4.14
CA SER A 262 2.86 -17.77 -3.37
C SER A 262 1.69 -17.92 -2.41
N VAL A 263 1.30 -16.84 -1.69
CA VAL A 263 0.10 -16.82 -0.83
C VAL A 263 -1.16 -17.05 -1.66
N VAL A 264 -1.27 -16.37 -2.80
CA VAL A 264 -2.41 -16.48 -3.73
C VAL A 264 -2.56 -17.91 -4.25
N ASN A 265 -1.47 -18.51 -4.72
CA ASN A 265 -1.48 -19.87 -5.25
C ASN A 265 -1.88 -20.90 -4.19
N ARG A 266 -1.37 -20.75 -2.98
CA ARG A 266 -1.77 -21.60 -1.84
C ARG A 266 -3.24 -21.44 -1.52
N PHE A 267 -3.76 -20.21 -1.48
CA PHE A 267 -5.16 -19.93 -1.21
C PHE A 267 -6.09 -20.55 -2.27
N LEU A 268 -5.82 -20.34 -3.54
CA LEU A 268 -6.61 -20.93 -4.66
C LEU A 268 -6.56 -22.46 -4.68
N LYS A 269 -5.46 -23.06 -4.19
CA LYS A 269 -5.34 -24.52 -4.07
C LYS A 269 -6.26 -25.08 -2.98
N GLU A 270 -6.35 -24.38 -1.82
CA GLU A 270 -7.13 -24.83 -0.68
C GLU A 270 -8.60 -24.41 -0.77
N GLU A 271 -8.91 -23.17 -1.22
CA GLU A 271 -10.25 -22.62 -1.26
C GLU A 271 -10.87 -22.75 -2.66
N LYS A 272 -11.69 -23.80 -2.84
CA LYS A 272 -12.29 -24.14 -4.15
C LYS A 272 -13.40 -23.20 -4.58
N THR A 273 -13.94 -22.39 -3.68
CA THR A 273 -14.94 -21.37 -3.99
C THR A 273 -14.31 -20.07 -4.49
N ALA A 274 -12.98 -19.92 -4.36
CA ALA A 274 -12.27 -18.74 -4.82
C ALA A 274 -11.95 -18.81 -6.31
N MET A 275 -12.09 -17.68 -6.98
CA MET A 275 -11.70 -17.47 -8.37
C MET A 275 -10.96 -16.14 -8.47
N GLU A 276 -9.75 -16.14 -9.05
CA GLU A 276 -9.02 -14.91 -9.36
C GLU A 276 -9.67 -14.20 -10.54
N ILE A 277 -9.88 -12.89 -10.41
CA ILE A 277 -10.45 -12.04 -11.47
C ILE A 277 -9.36 -11.13 -12.01
N LYS A 278 -9.28 -11.03 -13.33
CA LYS A 278 -8.35 -10.15 -14.01
C LYS A 278 -8.62 -8.69 -13.64
N ILE A 279 -7.61 -8.04 -13.09
CA ILE A 279 -7.61 -6.62 -12.77
C ILE A 279 -7.26 -5.80 -14.03
N LYS A 280 -7.90 -4.63 -14.17
CA LYS A 280 -7.53 -3.64 -15.18
C LYS A 280 -6.86 -2.46 -14.49
N PHE A 281 -5.56 -2.34 -14.66
CA PHE A 281 -4.79 -1.21 -14.15
C PHE A 281 -4.83 -0.01 -15.11
N PRO A 282 -4.63 1.22 -14.60
CA PRO A 282 -4.44 2.40 -15.44
C PRO A 282 -3.24 2.23 -16.40
N LYS A 283 -3.32 2.82 -17.60
CA LYS A 283 -2.27 2.67 -18.64
C LYS A 283 -0.91 3.26 -18.25
N ASN A 284 -0.88 4.20 -17.32
CA ASN A 284 0.34 4.84 -16.82
C ASN A 284 1.04 4.08 -15.70
N VAL A 285 0.56 2.88 -15.36
CA VAL A 285 1.15 1.99 -14.36
C VAL A 285 1.67 0.75 -15.06
N ASN A 286 2.95 0.46 -14.87
CA ASN A 286 3.56 -0.77 -15.37
C ASN A 286 3.38 -1.89 -14.34
N VAL A 287 2.69 -2.96 -14.75
CA VAL A 287 2.31 -4.08 -13.89
C VAL A 287 2.71 -5.38 -14.56
N ASP A 288 3.42 -6.23 -13.85
CA ASP A 288 3.74 -7.59 -14.26
C ASP A 288 3.13 -8.57 -13.25
N ASP A 289 2.32 -9.50 -13.71
CA ASP A 289 1.56 -10.46 -12.88
C ASP A 289 0.94 -9.85 -11.61
N ASN A 290 0.23 -8.73 -11.75
CA ASN A 290 -0.38 -7.97 -10.65
C ASN A 290 0.62 -7.28 -9.69
N GLN A 291 1.92 -7.36 -9.93
CA GLN A 291 2.96 -6.69 -9.17
C GLN A 291 3.29 -5.32 -9.77
N LEU A 292 3.10 -4.28 -8.98
CA LEU A 292 3.68 -2.97 -9.23
C LEU A 292 5.08 -2.93 -8.60
N LEU A 293 6.10 -2.79 -9.42
CA LEU A 293 7.45 -2.53 -8.94
C LEU A 293 7.62 -1.05 -8.60
N PRO A 294 8.46 -0.68 -7.63
CA PRO A 294 8.69 0.72 -7.28
C PRO A 294 9.10 1.54 -8.51
N SER A 295 8.55 2.75 -8.62
CA SER A 295 8.81 3.68 -9.72
C SER A 295 8.98 5.11 -9.21
N LEU A 296 9.21 6.07 -10.10
CA LEU A 296 9.30 7.48 -9.72
C LEU A 296 7.98 8.05 -9.18
N ILE A 297 6.83 7.44 -9.52
CA ILE A 297 5.50 7.96 -9.17
C ILE A 297 4.70 7.04 -8.24
N HIS A 298 5.16 5.86 -7.93
CA HIS A 298 4.51 4.96 -6.97
C HIS A 298 5.50 4.01 -6.30
N ASP A 299 5.10 3.51 -5.15
CA ASP A 299 5.79 2.45 -4.42
C ASP A 299 5.51 1.06 -5.02
N GLY A 300 6.18 0.04 -4.49
CA GLY A 300 5.93 -1.35 -4.84
C GLY A 300 4.70 -1.89 -4.11
N LEU A 301 3.72 -2.40 -4.85
CA LEU A 301 2.51 -3.03 -4.31
C LEU A 301 2.09 -4.22 -5.16
N PHE A 302 1.42 -5.16 -4.53
CA PHE A 302 0.83 -6.31 -5.20
C PHE A 302 -0.68 -6.34 -4.99
N TYR A 303 -1.44 -6.76 -6.02
CA TYR A 303 -2.89 -6.75 -6.00
C TYR A 303 -3.48 -8.02 -6.59
N VAL A 304 -4.38 -8.69 -5.90
CA VAL A 304 -5.21 -9.75 -6.47
C VAL A 304 -6.66 -9.58 -6.06
N LEU A 305 -7.55 -9.61 -7.04
CA LEU A 305 -8.99 -9.57 -6.82
C LEU A 305 -9.55 -10.99 -6.92
N PHE A 306 -10.14 -11.46 -5.84
CA PHE A 306 -10.87 -12.71 -5.82
C PHE A 306 -12.37 -12.48 -5.88
N GLN A 307 -13.09 -13.41 -6.49
CA GLN A 307 -14.56 -13.52 -6.40
C GLN A 307 -14.93 -14.87 -5.80
N LYS A 308 -15.90 -14.87 -4.89
CA LYS A 308 -16.48 -16.08 -4.31
C LYS A 308 -17.55 -16.62 -5.23
N LYS A 309 -17.46 -17.92 -5.58
CA LYS A 309 -18.48 -18.63 -6.37
C LYS A 309 -19.78 -18.74 -5.60
#